data_e06dca63438c6f5c4ce95f18a7952673
#
_entry.id   e06dca63438c6f5c4ce95f18a7952673
#
_cell.length_a   1.000
_cell.length_b   1.000
_cell.length_c   1.000
_cell.angle_alpha   90.00
_cell.angle_beta   90.00
_cell.angle_gamma   90.00
#
_symmetry.space_group_name_H-M   'P 1'
#
loop_
_entity.id
_entity.type
_entity.pdbx_description
1 polymer ?
#
loop_
_entity_poly.entity_id
_entity_poly.type
_entity_poly.pdbx_seq_one_letter_code
_entity_poly.pdbx_strand_id
1 'polypeptide(L)'
;MCIRDRLHCDGDLNVDCHHTIEDCGIALGTAIREALGDKAGIVRYGSCMLPMDETLALCAVDLGGRPYFVYDASFAGQSCGGMDVQMAREFFYAVSYSAMMNLHLKVLYGENDHHKLEAMYKAFAKALSAAARHDDRIVGVLSTKGSI
;
A
#
# COMPACT_ATOMS: atom_id res chain seq x y z
N MET A 1 -12.72 17.32 0.86
CA MET A 1 -13.04 16.90 -0.54
C MET A 1 -12.75 15.42 -0.63
N CYS A 2 -13.77 14.58 -0.89
CA CYS A 2 -13.52 13.16 -1.12
C CYS A 2 -13.11 12.99 -2.58
N ILE A 3 -11.85 12.74 -2.84
CA ILE A 3 -11.37 12.34 -4.16
C ILE A 3 -11.72 10.86 -4.29
N ARG A 4 -12.51 10.51 -5.31
CA ARG A 4 -12.74 9.11 -5.70
C ARG A 4 -11.84 8.81 -6.87
N ASP A 5 -10.82 8.01 -6.60
CA ASP A 5 -10.00 7.47 -7.67
C ASP A 5 -10.75 6.34 -8.36
N ARG A 6 -10.49 6.15 -9.64
CA ARG A 6 -11.04 5.04 -10.41
C ARG A 6 -9.88 4.30 -11.06
N LEU A 7 -9.76 3.03 -10.74
CA LEU A 7 -8.92 2.09 -11.46
C LEU A 7 -9.82 1.26 -12.37
N HIS A 8 -9.50 1.20 -13.66
CA HIS A 8 -10.15 0.31 -14.62
C HIS A 8 -9.10 -0.68 -15.12
N CYS A 9 -9.44 -1.96 -15.08
CA CYS A 9 -8.57 -3.03 -15.55
C CYS A 9 -9.40 -4.06 -16.31
N ASP A 10 -8.98 -4.36 -17.53
CA ASP A 10 -9.47 -5.49 -18.33
C ASP A 10 -8.41 -6.58 -18.27
N GLY A 11 -8.60 -7.57 -17.40
CA GLY A 11 -7.65 -8.64 -17.18
C GLY A 11 -8.04 -9.92 -17.87
N ASP A 12 -7.05 -10.72 -18.22
CA ASP A 12 -7.22 -12.10 -18.69
C ASP A 12 -7.46 -13.02 -17.49
N LEU A 13 -8.74 -13.30 -17.20
CA LEU A 13 -9.17 -14.11 -16.06
C LEU A 13 -9.40 -15.59 -16.42
N ASN A 14 -9.00 -16.03 -17.62
CA ASN A 14 -9.26 -17.41 -18.09
C ASN A 14 -8.50 -18.46 -17.27
N VAL A 15 -7.39 -18.09 -16.66
CA VAL A 15 -6.61 -18.97 -15.78
C VAL A 15 -6.92 -18.64 -14.32
N ASP A 16 -6.57 -17.42 -13.90
CA ASP A 16 -6.81 -16.90 -12.56
C ASP A 16 -6.72 -15.36 -12.56
N CYS A 17 -6.82 -14.74 -11.38
CA CYS A 17 -6.70 -13.29 -11.23
C CYS A 17 -5.29 -12.81 -10.88
N HIS A 18 -4.28 -13.70 -10.83
CA HIS A 18 -2.93 -13.37 -10.32
C HIS A 18 -2.29 -12.23 -11.11
N HIS A 19 -2.11 -12.42 -12.41
CA HIS A 19 -1.46 -11.42 -13.29
C HIS A 19 -2.19 -10.08 -13.26
N THR A 20 -3.54 -10.11 -13.30
CA THR A 20 -4.35 -8.90 -13.28
C THR A 20 -4.13 -8.09 -12.00
N ILE A 21 -4.06 -8.76 -10.84
CA ILE A 21 -3.87 -8.10 -9.54
C ILE A 21 -2.44 -7.59 -9.40
N GLU A 22 -1.45 -8.35 -9.83
CA GLU A 22 -0.05 -7.96 -9.85
C GLU A 22 0.17 -6.74 -10.76
N ASP A 23 -0.34 -6.77 -12.00
CA ASP A 23 -0.23 -5.66 -12.95
C ASP A 23 -0.91 -4.39 -12.44
N CYS A 24 -2.07 -4.50 -11.78
CA CYS A 24 -2.69 -3.38 -11.09
C CYS A 24 -1.79 -2.80 -9.99
N GLY A 25 -1.10 -3.66 -9.22
CA GLY A 25 -0.12 -3.25 -8.21
C GLY A 25 1.07 -2.54 -8.83
N ILE A 26 1.62 -3.05 -9.93
CA ILE A 26 2.73 -2.46 -10.68
C ILE A 26 2.33 -1.08 -11.23
N ALA A 27 1.17 -0.99 -11.87
CA ALA A 27 0.67 0.25 -12.45
C ALA A 27 0.45 1.32 -11.37
N LEU A 28 -0.20 0.96 -10.25
CA LEU A 28 -0.41 1.86 -9.13
C LEU A 28 0.91 2.31 -8.50
N GLY A 29 1.83 1.38 -8.25
CA GLY A 29 3.14 1.68 -7.68
C GLY A 29 3.96 2.62 -8.58
N THR A 30 3.95 2.38 -9.88
CA THR A 30 4.59 3.24 -10.88
C THR A 30 3.98 4.65 -10.88
N ALA A 31 2.66 4.75 -10.88
CA ALA A 31 1.96 6.05 -10.83
C ALA A 31 2.27 6.82 -9.54
N ILE A 32 2.34 6.13 -8.39
CA ILE A 32 2.77 6.74 -7.10
C ILE A 32 4.19 7.29 -7.23
N ARG A 33 5.12 6.52 -7.75
CA ARG A 33 6.53 6.95 -7.93
C ARG A 33 6.64 8.17 -8.83
N GLU A 34 5.94 8.17 -9.94
CA GLU A 34 5.92 9.29 -10.88
C GLU A 34 5.29 10.55 -10.26
N ALA A 35 4.20 10.40 -9.53
CA ALA A 35 3.52 11.51 -8.85
C ALA A 35 4.37 12.13 -7.73
N LEU A 36 5.21 11.34 -7.05
CA LEU A 36 6.11 11.82 -6.00
C LEU A 36 7.31 12.59 -6.55
N GLY A 37 7.67 12.40 -7.81
CA GLY A 37 8.79 13.07 -8.46
C GLY A 37 10.10 12.95 -7.69
N ASP A 38 10.72 14.09 -7.39
CA ASP A 38 11.98 14.19 -6.63
C ASP A 38 11.82 14.03 -5.12
N LYS A 39 10.56 13.93 -4.64
CA LYS A 39 10.20 13.77 -3.22
C LYS A 39 10.62 14.95 -2.32
N ALA A 40 10.87 16.13 -2.91
CA ALA A 40 11.18 17.32 -2.14
C ALA A 40 9.94 17.81 -1.38
N GLY A 41 10.14 18.24 -0.14
CA GLY A 41 9.10 18.84 0.71
C GLY A 41 8.05 17.87 1.24
N ILE A 42 8.16 16.54 1.00
CA ILE A 42 7.20 15.57 1.56
C ILE A 42 7.62 15.10 2.96
N VAL A 43 6.64 14.66 3.75
CA VAL A 43 6.86 14.10 5.09
C VAL A 43 7.67 12.81 5.04
N ARG A 44 7.61 12.06 3.95
CA ARG A 44 8.35 10.84 3.65
C ARG A 44 7.88 9.60 4.44
N TYR A 45 7.66 9.74 5.75
CA TYR A 45 7.23 8.64 6.62
C TYR A 45 5.75 8.75 6.94
N GLY A 46 5.04 7.65 6.88
CA GLY A 46 3.65 7.61 7.29
C GLY A 46 3.31 6.28 7.96
N SER A 47 2.43 6.34 8.92
CA SER A 47 1.90 5.13 9.56
C SER A 47 0.43 5.32 9.90
N CYS A 48 -0.28 4.20 9.94
CA CYS A 48 -1.67 4.18 10.36
C CYS A 48 -1.97 2.87 11.09
N MET A 49 -2.56 2.98 12.25
CA MET A 49 -3.20 1.87 12.94
C MET A 49 -4.70 2.05 12.74
N LEU A 50 -5.35 1.07 12.11
CA LEU A 50 -6.73 1.21 11.64
C LEU A 50 -7.59 0.05 12.15
N PRO A 51 -8.63 0.37 12.95
CA PRO A 51 -9.63 -0.60 13.37
C PRO A 51 -10.69 -0.80 12.29
N MET A 52 -11.15 -2.01 12.14
CA MET A 52 -12.31 -2.40 11.35
C MET A 52 -13.09 -3.45 12.16
N ASP A 53 -14.12 -3.01 12.86
CA ASP A 53 -14.87 -3.79 13.84
C ASP A 53 -13.93 -4.54 14.83
N GLU A 54 -13.87 -5.86 14.81
CA GLU A 54 -13.01 -6.69 15.66
C GLU A 54 -11.56 -6.78 15.18
N THR A 55 -11.24 -6.21 14.01
CA THR A 55 -9.93 -6.29 13.39
C THR A 55 -9.10 -5.03 13.63
N LEU A 56 -7.82 -5.20 13.85
CA LEU A 56 -6.87 -4.09 13.89
C LEU A 56 -5.70 -4.35 12.95
N ALA A 57 -5.48 -3.44 12.00
CA ALA A 57 -4.35 -3.49 11.07
C ALA A 57 -3.40 -2.31 11.28
N LEU A 58 -2.12 -2.54 11.00
CA LEU A 58 -1.04 -1.56 11.00
C LEU A 58 -0.44 -1.46 9.60
N CYS A 59 -0.20 -0.24 9.15
CA CYS A 59 0.64 0.05 7.99
C CYS A 59 1.70 1.08 8.34
N ALA A 60 2.94 0.87 7.87
CA ALA A 60 4.01 1.85 7.92
C ALA A 60 4.69 1.95 6.55
N VAL A 61 4.96 3.18 6.11
CA VAL A 61 5.52 3.51 4.80
C VAL A 61 6.74 4.41 4.98
N ASP A 62 7.84 4.11 4.25
CA ASP A 62 8.96 5.03 4.00
C ASP A 62 9.12 5.21 2.48
N LEU A 63 8.90 6.42 1.98
CA LEU A 63 9.06 6.78 0.57
C LEU A 63 10.53 7.04 0.21
N GLY A 64 11.43 6.28 0.81
CA GLY A 64 12.90 6.47 0.78
C GLY A 64 13.61 5.97 -0.48
N GLY A 65 12.93 5.60 -1.56
CA GLY A 65 13.55 5.21 -2.84
C GLY A 65 14.16 3.80 -2.85
N ARG A 66 14.01 3.02 -1.78
CA ARG A 66 14.49 1.64 -1.69
C ARG A 66 13.33 0.71 -1.37
N PRO A 67 13.01 -0.26 -2.23
CA PRO A 67 11.88 -1.16 -1.98
C PRO A 67 12.22 -2.15 -0.87
N TYR A 68 11.27 -2.33 0.02
CA TYR A 68 11.27 -3.43 0.97
C TYR A 68 9.85 -3.72 1.41
N PHE A 69 9.46 -4.98 1.47
CA PHE A 69 8.11 -5.36 1.81
C PHE A 69 8.07 -6.36 2.97
N VAL A 70 7.32 -6.02 3.98
CA VAL A 70 7.02 -6.91 5.12
C VAL A 70 5.51 -7.09 5.20
N TYR A 71 5.07 -8.32 5.22
CA TYR A 71 3.68 -8.69 5.29
C TYR A 71 3.46 -9.74 6.39
N ASP A 72 2.62 -9.42 7.35
CA ASP A 72 2.28 -10.29 8.46
C ASP A 72 0.75 -10.28 8.66
N ALA A 73 0.07 -11.13 7.90
CA ALA A 73 -1.37 -11.35 7.99
C ALA A 73 -1.69 -12.81 7.70
N SER A 74 -2.65 -13.34 8.43
CA SER A 74 -3.18 -14.69 8.24
C SER A 74 -4.69 -14.65 8.02
N PHE A 75 -5.17 -15.52 7.15
CA PHE A 75 -6.57 -15.65 6.77
C PHE A 75 -7.07 -17.05 7.10
N ALA A 76 -8.35 -17.16 7.47
CA ALA A 76 -8.97 -18.44 7.76
C ALA A 76 -9.44 -19.14 6.48
N GLY A 77 -9.89 -18.38 5.48
CA GLY A 77 -10.32 -18.87 4.17
C GLY A 77 -9.26 -18.74 3.09
N GLN A 78 -9.47 -19.43 1.98
CA GLN A 78 -8.62 -19.30 0.78
C GLN A 78 -9.07 -18.14 -0.11
N SER A 79 -10.33 -17.71 -0.01
CA SER A 79 -10.87 -16.63 -0.82
C SER A 79 -11.81 -15.73 -0.03
N CYS A 80 -11.85 -14.46 -0.43
CA CYS A 80 -12.75 -13.46 0.11
C CYS A 80 -13.33 -12.65 -1.06
N GLY A 81 -14.67 -12.63 -1.20
CA GLY A 81 -15.33 -11.89 -2.29
C GLY A 81 -14.94 -12.36 -3.70
N GLY A 82 -14.58 -13.64 -3.87
CA GLY A 82 -14.14 -14.20 -5.15
C GLY A 82 -12.65 -13.96 -5.48
N MET A 83 -11.90 -13.25 -4.63
CA MET A 83 -10.47 -13.08 -4.75
C MET A 83 -9.73 -14.06 -3.82
N ASP A 84 -8.68 -14.73 -4.32
CA ASP A 84 -7.77 -15.48 -3.46
C ASP A 84 -7.07 -14.51 -2.49
N VAL A 85 -7.12 -14.80 -1.19
CA VAL A 85 -6.56 -13.91 -0.16
C VAL A 85 -5.04 -13.73 -0.29
N GLN A 86 -4.33 -14.67 -0.92
CA GLN A 86 -2.91 -14.55 -1.20
C GLN A 86 -2.60 -13.37 -2.14
N MET A 87 -3.56 -13.02 -3.01
CA MET A 87 -3.41 -11.93 -3.96
C MET A 87 -3.27 -10.56 -3.29
N ALA A 88 -3.73 -10.40 -2.06
CA ALA A 88 -3.48 -9.17 -1.30
C ALA A 88 -1.98 -8.97 -1.06
N ARG A 89 -1.24 -10.03 -0.73
CA ARG A 89 0.21 -9.98 -0.56
C ARG A 89 0.91 -9.62 -1.88
N GLU A 90 0.54 -10.26 -2.98
CA GLU A 90 1.13 -10.02 -4.29
C GLU A 90 0.86 -8.58 -4.77
N PHE A 91 -0.37 -8.08 -4.60
CA PHE A 91 -0.70 -6.68 -4.89
C PHE A 91 0.20 -5.69 -4.13
N PHE A 92 0.30 -5.82 -2.81
CA PHE A 92 1.10 -4.89 -2.01
C PHE A 92 2.61 -5.04 -2.25
N TYR A 93 3.08 -6.25 -2.57
CA TYR A 93 4.44 -6.48 -3.01
C TYR A 93 4.74 -5.70 -4.29
N ALA A 94 3.90 -5.85 -5.32
CA ALA A 94 4.03 -5.17 -6.60
C ALA A 94 4.00 -3.64 -6.43
N VAL A 95 3.07 -3.11 -5.61
CA VAL A 95 3.02 -1.69 -5.27
C VAL A 95 4.31 -1.22 -4.61
N SER A 96 4.81 -1.93 -3.60
CA SER A 96 6.00 -1.55 -2.84
C SER A 96 7.24 -1.45 -3.73
N TYR A 97 7.46 -2.44 -4.58
CA TYR A 97 8.62 -2.51 -5.46
C TYR A 97 8.53 -1.49 -6.61
N SER A 98 7.37 -1.33 -7.22
CA SER A 98 7.18 -0.38 -8.32
C SER A 98 7.21 1.07 -7.86
N ALA A 99 6.71 1.37 -6.66
CA ALA A 99 6.78 2.69 -6.04
C ALA A 99 8.15 2.99 -5.41
N MET A 100 9.05 1.99 -5.32
CA MET A 100 10.35 2.13 -4.66
C MET A 100 10.21 2.61 -3.21
N MET A 101 9.33 1.95 -2.43
CA MET A 101 9.09 2.30 -1.02
C MET A 101 9.28 1.10 -0.08
N ASN A 102 9.59 1.39 1.17
CA ASN A 102 9.41 0.39 2.23
C ASN A 102 7.93 0.37 2.62
N LEU A 103 7.35 -0.81 2.66
CA LEU A 103 5.97 -1.03 3.06
C LEU A 103 5.90 -2.16 4.06
N HIS A 104 5.42 -1.86 5.25
CA HIS A 104 5.14 -2.84 6.30
C HIS A 104 3.64 -2.87 6.54
N LEU A 105 3.05 -4.06 6.41
CA LEU A 105 1.64 -4.33 6.66
C LEU A 105 1.51 -5.48 7.66
N LYS A 106 0.71 -5.25 8.69
CA LYS A 106 0.45 -6.26 9.71
C LYS A 106 -1.02 -6.22 10.15
N VAL A 107 -1.65 -7.38 10.23
CA VAL A 107 -2.89 -7.58 10.98
C VAL A 107 -2.51 -7.98 12.39
N LEU A 108 -2.82 -7.13 13.37
CA LEU A 108 -2.48 -7.36 14.77
C LEU A 108 -3.40 -8.41 15.39
N TYR A 109 -4.68 -8.35 15.06
CA TYR A 109 -5.72 -9.31 15.40
C TYR A 109 -6.95 -9.08 14.52
N GLY A 110 -7.83 -10.08 14.45
CA GLY A 110 -9.09 -10.05 13.70
C GLY A 110 -9.55 -11.47 13.37
N GLU A 111 -10.83 -11.62 13.14
CA GLU A 111 -11.44 -12.92 12.81
C GLU A 111 -11.95 -12.95 11.37
N ASN A 112 -12.67 -11.91 10.94
CA ASN A 112 -13.27 -11.83 9.61
C ASN A 112 -12.23 -11.45 8.54
N ASP A 113 -12.07 -12.30 7.54
CA ASP A 113 -11.06 -12.10 6.48
C ASP A 113 -11.32 -10.86 5.61
N HIS A 114 -12.61 -10.51 5.39
CA HIS A 114 -12.96 -9.27 4.70
C HIS A 114 -12.53 -8.04 5.51
N HIS A 115 -12.79 -8.03 6.82
CA HIS A 115 -12.37 -6.95 7.71
C HIS A 115 -10.84 -6.79 7.73
N LYS A 116 -10.08 -7.91 7.73
CA LYS A 116 -8.61 -7.87 7.64
C LYS A 116 -8.13 -7.24 6.34
N LEU A 117 -8.68 -7.68 5.20
CA LEU A 117 -8.34 -7.12 3.89
C LEU A 117 -8.66 -5.62 3.82
N GLU A 118 -9.90 -5.25 4.14
CA GLU A 118 -10.33 -3.86 4.08
C GLU A 118 -9.54 -2.96 5.03
N ALA A 119 -9.25 -3.43 6.25
CA ALA A 119 -8.42 -2.69 7.21
C ALA A 119 -7.00 -2.45 6.67
N MET A 120 -6.38 -3.44 6.04
CA MET A 120 -5.04 -3.28 5.44
C MET A 120 -5.05 -2.26 4.30
N TYR A 121 -6.00 -2.33 3.37
CA TYR A 121 -6.10 -1.38 2.26
C TYR A 121 -6.33 0.06 2.76
N LYS A 122 -7.21 0.23 3.75
CA LYS A 122 -7.46 1.53 4.38
C LYS A 122 -6.25 2.05 5.16
N ALA A 123 -5.57 1.19 5.92
CA ALA A 123 -4.36 1.55 6.65
C ALA A 123 -3.25 2.00 5.69
N PHE A 124 -3.06 1.27 4.59
CA PHE A 124 -2.11 1.65 3.53
C PHE A 124 -2.44 3.02 2.94
N ALA A 125 -3.69 3.26 2.53
CA ALA A 125 -4.10 4.53 1.96
C ALA A 125 -3.86 5.70 2.92
N LYS A 126 -4.14 5.53 4.23
CA LYS A 126 -3.90 6.54 5.26
C LYS A 126 -2.41 6.77 5.51
N ALA A 127 -1.61 5.72 5.60
CA ALA A 127 -0.17 5.81 5.79
C ALA A 127 0.52 6.48 4.59
N LEU A 128 0.15 6.08 3.36
CA LEU A 128 0.65 6.70 2.13
C LEU A 128 0.28 8.18 2.06
N SER A 129 -0.97 8.54 2.35
CA SER A 129 -1.43 9.94 2.38
C SER A 129 -0.65 10.77 3.39
N ALA A 130 -0.31 10.21 4.55
CA ALA A 130 0.49 10.90 5.55
C ALA A 130 1.95 11.09 5.06
N ALA A 131 2.54 10.06 4.46
CA ALA A 131 3.91 10.09 3.96
C ALA A 131 4.11 11.05 2.77
N ALA A 132 3.13 11.08 1.86
CA ALA A 132 3.15 11.92 0.66
C ALA A 132 2.73 13.38 0.92
N ARG A 133 2.28 13.72 2.13
CA ARG A 133 1.86 15.08 2.45
C ARG A 133 3.04 16.03 2.37
N HIS A 134 2.82 17.18 1.70
CA HIS A 134 3.78 18.28 1.68
C HIS A 134 3.80 18.98 3.05
N ASP A 135 5.00 19.34 3.52
CA ASP A 135 5.21 20.12 4.74
C ASP A 135 6.21 21.24 4.43
N ASP A 136 5.73 22.49 4.48
CA ASP A 136 6.51 23.70 4.13
C ASP A 136 7.76 23.90 4.99
N ARG A 137 7.86 23.19 6.14
CA ARG A 137 9.03 23.19 7.01
C ARG A 137 10.15 22.31 6.50
N ILE A 138 9.87 21.42 5.53
CA ILE A 138 10.84 20.50 4.94
C ILE A 138 11.41 21.13 3.68
N VAL A 139 12.68 21.55 3.76
CA VAL A 139 13.39 22.12 2.62
C VAL A 139 14.16 21.01 1.91
N GLY A 140 13.84 20.79 0.62
CA GLY A 140 14.45 19.72 -0.17
C GLY A 140 13.99 18.34 0.27
N VAL A 141 14.86 17.34 0.19
CA VAL A 141 14.55 15.94 0.47
C VAL A 141 14.81 15.63 1.94
N LEU A 142 13.86 14.98 2.63
CA LEU A 142 14.03 14.58 4.03
C LEU A 142 15.02 13.40 4.14
N SER A 143 16.31 13.70 4.00
CA SER A 143 17.39 12.72 4.09
C SER A 143 18.68 13.41 4.52
N THR A 144 19.37 12.84 5.52
CA THR A 144 20.70 13.32 5.93
C THR A 144 21.78 13.13 4.87
N LYS A 145 21.48 12.32 3.82
CA LYS A 145 22.39 12.08 2.68
C LYS A 145 22.15 13.08 1.54
N GLY A 146 21.12 13.93 1.62
CA GLY A 146 20.75 14.88 0.56
C GLY A 146 20.08 14.23 -0.68
N SER A 147 19.82 12.92 -0.66
CA SER A 147 19.15 12.19 -1.74
C SER A 147 18.35 11.01 -1.20
N ILE A 148 17.30 10.59 -1.94
CA ILE A 148 16.50 9.38 -1.72
C ILE A 148 16.05 8.78 -3.03
#